data_a07206f27e62213b940e30c170f2b59e
#
_entry.id   a07206f27e62213b940e30c170f2b59e
#
_cell.length_a   1.000
_cell.length_b   1.000
_cell.length_c   1.000
_cell.angle_alpha   90.00
_cell.angle_beta   90.00
_cell.angle_gamma   90.00
#
_symmetry.space_group_name_H-M   'P 1'
#
loop_
_entity.id
_entity.type
_entity.pdbx_description
1 polymer ?
#
loop_
_entity_poly.entity_id
_entity_poly.type
_entity_poly.pdbx_seq_one_letter_code
_entity_poly.pdbx_strand_id
1 'polypeptide(L)'
;MTRPELDWRFLLEGMLLPALCLLAGAALLGTTTIYRTRLDNRLEAERQELASIEQERKELISRREARKQFSAIYRQLTGSGIVGPDQRLQWVQALRGSAATVGLPYLRYTTGPQEVFAAPYLVAGISAPVFDSPMDLQLGLVHEADLLRLLDKLAEAPGLFHVRSCNIERLERNAPPESDQANLSGSCQLAWFSIPPGTSLAAVNQGE
;
A
#
# COMPACT_ATOMS: atom_id res chain seq x y z
N MET A 1 -102.53 7.84 21.40
CA MET A 1 -101.04 8.06 21.15
C MET A 1 -100.71 7.37 19.85
N THR A 2 -100.81 8.07 18.75
CA THR A 2 -100.51 7.60 17.38
C THR A 2 -98.97 7.73 17.16
N ARG A 3 -98.28 6.61 16.95
CA ARG A 3 -96.90 6.61 16.54
C ARG A 3 -96.84 7.18 15.14
N PRO A 4 -95.97 8.19 14.84
CA PRO A 4 -95.72 8.63 13.49
C PRO A 4 -95.02 7.50 12.76
N GLU A 5 -95.65 6.98 11.72
CA GLU A 5 -94.98 6.09 10.76
C GLU A 5 -93.93 6.93 10.02
N LEU A 6 -92.64 6.72 10.37
CA LEU A 6 -91.49 7.37 9.76
C LEU A 6 -91.38 6.79 8.33
N ASP A 7 -91.74 7.59 7.30
CA ASP A 7 -91.64 7.18 5.91
C ASP A 7 -90.14 7.01 5.53
N TRP A 8 -89.63 5.81 5.78
CA TRP A 8 -88.29 5.39 5.55
C TRP A 8 -87.84 5.60 4.09
N ARG A 9 -88.73 5.56 3.14
CA ARG A 9 -88.48 5.80 1.71
C ARG A 9 -88.10 7.24 1.42
N PHE A 10 -88.73 8.21 2.04
CA PHE A 10 -88.43 9.63 1.87
C PHE A 10 -87.12 10.03 2.48
N LEU A 11 -86.77 9.38 3.59
CA LEU A 11 -85.45 9.54 4.22
C LEU A 11 -84.35 8.91 3.38
N LEU A 12 -84.54 7.77 2.73
CA LEU A 12 -83.57 7.10 1.88
C LEU A 12 -83.26 7.93 0.63
N GLU A 13 -84.23 8.49 -0.05
CA GLU A 13 -84.07 9.34 -1.25
C GLU A 13 -83.34 10.66 -0.90
N GLY A 14 -83.66 11.26 0.26
CA GLY A 14 -83.01 12.48 0.73
C GLY A 14 -81.56 12.29 1.18
N MET A 15 -81.19 11.08 1.64
CA MET A 15 -79.80 10.78 2.08
C MET A 15 -78.92 10.24 0.95
N LEU A 16 -79.42 9.80 -0.18
CA LEU A 16 -78.65 9.24 -1.29
C LEU A 16 -77.73 10.28 -1.94
N LEU A 17 -78.24 11.49 -2.17
CA LEU A 17 -77.45 12.59 -2.76
C LEU A 17 -76.24 13.00 -1.88
N PRO A 18 -76.40 13.31 -0.58
CA PRO A 18 -75.24 13.64 0.26
C PRO A 18 -74.27 12.47 0.45
N ALA A 19 -74.75 11.23 0.52
CA ALA A 19 -73.89 10.05 0.58
C ALA A 19 -73.04 9.87 -0.69
N LEU A 20 -73.65 10.11 -1.88
CA LEU A 20 -72.92 10.06 -3.15
C LEU A 20 -71.87 11.16 -3.25
N CYS A 21 -72.16 12.39 -2.76
CA CYS A 21 -71.20 13.47 -2.71
C CYS A 21 -70.01 13.18 -1.75
N LEU A 22 -70.30 12.56 -0.60
CA LEU A 22 -69.22 12.15 0.34
C LEU A 22 -68.36 11.05 -0.23
N LEU A 23 -68.91 10.06 -0.92
CA LEU A 23 -68.16 9.00 -1.59
C LEU A 23 -67.31 9.57 -2.73
N ALA A 24 -67.89 10.47 -3.55
CA ALA A 24 -67.11 11.14 -4.60
C ALA A 24 -65.90 11.99 -4.01
N GLY A 25 -66.22 12.74 -2.94
CA GLY A 25 -65.15 13.51 -2.23
C GLY A 25 -64.12 12.62 -1.63
N ALA A 26 -64.47 11.51 -0.99
CA ALA A 26 -63.48 10.55 -0.45
C ALA A 26 -62.67 9.86 -1.55
N ALA A 27 -63.28 9.54 -2.70
CA ALA A 27 -62.55 8.97 -3.83
C ALA A 27 -61.54 9.96 -4.44
N LEU A 28 -61.91 11.25 -4.58
CA LEU A 28 -60.98 12.29 -5.05
C LEU A 28 -59.81 12.51 -4.08
N LEU A 29 -60.06 12.56 -2.77
CA LEU A 29 -59.03 12.68 -1.77
C LEU A 29 -58.14 11.44 -1.75
N GLY A 30 -58.68 10.24 -1.86
CA GLY A 30 -57.94 9.00 -1.93
C GLY A 30 -57.02 8.92 -3.18
N THR A 31 -57.54 9.31 -4.34
CA THR A 31 -56.71 9.32 -5.58
C THR A 31 -55.60 10.35 -5.53
N THR A 32 -55.83 11.55 -4.98
CA THR A 32 -54.79 12.58 -4.85
C THR A 32 -53.70 12.18 -3.86
N THR A 33 -54.04 11.53 -2.74
CA THR A 33 -53.04 11.04 -1.79
C THR A 33 -52.20 9.92 -2.38
N ILE A 34 -52.81 8.96 -3.06
CA ILE A 34 -52.12 7.87 -3.74
C ILE A 34 -51.16 8.41 -4.83
N TYR A 35 -51.61 9.42 -5.58
CA TYR A 35 -50.80 10.02 -6.63
C TYR A 35 -49.57 10.76 -6.04
N ARG A 36 -49.75 11.53 -4.97
CA ARG A 36 -48.67 12.22 -4.26
C ARG A 36 -47.65 11.23 -3.70
N THR A 37 -48.08 10.20 -3.00
CA THR A 37 -47.19 9.20 -2.45
C THR A 37 -46.37 8.46 -3.52
N ARG A 38 -46.96 8.21 -4.68
CA ARG A 38 -46.26 7.61 -5.81
C ARG A 38 -45.19 8.55 -6.41
N LEU A 39 -45.47 9.84 -6.51
CA LEU A 39 -44.50 10.83 -6.98
C LEU A 39 -43.33 10.99 -5.98
N ASP A 40 -43.69 11.11 -4.70
CA ASP A 40 -42.69 11.24 -3.64
C ASP A 40 -41.77 10.02 -3.60
N ASN A 41 -42.31 8.82 -3.71
CA ASN A 41 -41.51 7.59 -3.75
C ASN A 41 -40.57 7.51 -4.99
N ARG A 42 -41.04 8.03 -6.14
CA ARG A 42 -40.16 8.10 -7.34
C ARG A 42 -39.04 9.10 -7.16
N LEU A 43 -39.33 10.29 -6.64
CA LEU A 43 -38.31 11.29 -6.35
C LEU A 43 -37.31 10.79 -5.33
N GLU A 44 -37.76 10.07 -4.32
CA GLU A 44 -36.87 9.48 -3.31
C GLU A 44 -35.96 8.38 -3.92
N ALA A 45 -36.53 7.53 -4.80
CA ALA A 45 -35.77 6.51 -5.50
C ALA A 45 -34.69 7.12 -6.42
N GLU A 46 -35.02 8.15 -7.19
CA GLU A 46 -34.04 8.86 -8.04
C GLU A 46 -32.97 9.58 -7.21
N ARG A 47 -33.33 10.16 -6.06
CA ARG A 47 -32.36 10.76 -5.13
C ARG A 47 -31.41 9.71 -4.55
N GLN A 48 -31.92 8.54 -4.18
CA GLN A 48 -31.09 7.45 -3.67
C GLN A 48 -30.15 6.92 -4.75
N GLU A 49 -30.63 6.81 -6.00
CA GLU A 49 -29.78 6.40 -7.12
C GLU A 49 -28.66 7.41 -7.38
N LEU A 50 -28.97 8.71 -7.41
CA LEU A 50 -27.98 9.77 -7.54
C LEU A 50 -26.95 9.74 -6.39
N ALA A 51 -27.42 9.58 -5.15
CA ALA A 51 -26.55 9.49 -3.99
C ALA A 51 -25.59 8.28 -4.07
N SER A 52 -26.09 7.12 -4.54
CA SER A 52 -25.26 5.93 -4.72
C SER A 52 -24.17 6.13 -5.80
N ILE A 53 -24.53 6.75 -6.92
CA ILE A 53 -23.59 7.07 -8.01
C ILE A 53 -22.52 8.08 -7.54
N GLU A 54 -22.92 9.10 -6.77
CA GLU A 54 -21.98 10.06 -6.21
C GLU A 54 -21.02 9.40 -5.22
N GLN A 55 -21.50 8.47 -4.41
CA GLN A 55 -20.67 7.72 -3.47
C GLN A 55 -19.66 6.83 -4.21
N GLU A 56 -20.11 6.09 -5.21
CA GLU A 56 -19.24 5.26 -6.06
C GLU A 56 -18.17 6.12 -6.77
N ARG A 57 -18.58 7.27 -7.30
CA ARG A 57 -17.65 8.23 -7.91
C ARG A 57 -16.58 8.71 -6.92
N LYS A 58 -16.97 9.08 -5.70
CA LYS A 58 -16.03 9.50 -4.65
C LYS A 58 -15.05 8.39 -4.31
N GLU A 59 -15.53 7.17 -4.19
CA GLU A 59 -14.69 6.00 -3.92
C GLU A 59 -13.71 5.72 -5.06
N LEU A 60 -14.15 5.80 -6.31
CA LEU A 60 -13.26 5.64 -7.48
C LEU A 60 -12.19 6.73 -7.55
N ILE A 61 -12.53 7.98 -7.21
CA ILE A 61 -11.57 9.09 -7.17
C ILE A 61 -10.53 8.83 -6.07
N SER A 62 -10.96 8.47 -4.85
CA SER A 62 -10.04 8.19 -3.74
C SER A 62 -9.10 7.03 -4.05
N ARG A 63 -9.62 5.95 -4.66
CA ARG A 63 -8.81 4.83 -5.13
C ARG A 63 -7.81 5.24 -6.21
N ARG A 64 -8.17 6.14 -7.13
CA ARG A 64 -7.24 6.67 -8.15
C ARG A 64 -6.13 7.51 -7.55
N GLU A 65 -6.44 8.36 -6.57
CA GLU A 65 -5.44 9.20 -5.90
C GLU A 65 -4.47 8.36 -5.08
N ALA A 66 -4.98 7.39 -4.33
CA ALA A 66 -4.14 6.42 -3.64
C ALA A 66 -3.19 5.70 -4.62
N ARG A 67 -3.70 5.19 -5.76
CA ARG A 67 -2.87 4.57 -6.78
C ARG A 67 -1.80 5.50 -7.35
N LYS A 68 -2.09 6.79 -7.55
CA LYS A 68 -1.09 7.76 -8.04
C LYS A 68 0.05 7.95 -7.05
N GLN A 69 -0.25 8.11 -5.78
CA GLN A 69 0.75 8.23 -4.72
C GLN A 69 1.62 6.97 -4.63
N PHE A 70 0.99 5.79 -4.57
CA PHE A 70 1.73 4.53 -4.55
C PHE A 70 2.54 4.30 -5.82
N SER A 71 2.05 4.69 -7.00
CA SER A 71 2.79 4.52 -8.26
C SER A 71 4.05 5.39 -8.33
N ALA A 72 4.06 6.55 -7.70
CA ALA A 72 5.24 7.41 -7.62
C ALA A 72 6.31 6.78 -6.73
N ILE A 73 5.93 6.35 -5.52
CA ILE A 73 6.83 5.67 -4.58
C ILE A 73 7.35 4.36 -5.18
N TYR A 74 6.48 3.55 -5.79
CA TYR A 74 6.86 2.31 -6.44
C TYR A 74 7.90 2.52 -7.55
N ARG A 75 7.71 3.54 -8.40
CA ARG A 75 8.70 3.89 -9.44
C ARG A 75 10.03 4.33 -8.85
N GLN A 76 10.00 5.09 -7.77
CA GLN A 76 11.21 5.49 -7.06
C GLN A 76 11.95 4.28 -6.50
N LEU A 77 11.26 3.37 -5.81
CA LEU A 77 11.85 2.14 -5.26
C LEU A 77 12.35 1.19 -6.36
N THR A 78 11.65 1.10 -7.48
CA THR A 78 12.13 0.33 -8.65
C THR A 78 13.35 0.99 -9.28
N GLY A 79 13.35 2.31 -9.41
CA GLY A 79 14.49 3.07 -9.93
C GLY A 79 15.74 3.01 -9.03
N SER A 80 15.55 2.90 -7.72
CA SER A 80 16.66 2.71 -6.77
C SER A 80 17.14 1.26 -6.66
N GLY A 81 16.52 0.31 -7.39
CA GLY A 81 16.93 -1.09 -7.39
C GLY A 81 16.50 -1.90 -6.16
N ILE A 82 15.65 -1.35 -5.30
CA ILE A 82 15.11 -2.06 -4.12
C ILE A 82 14.01 -3.03 -4.54
N VAL A 83 13.15 -2.60 -5.49
CA VAL A 83 12.09 -3.44 -6.05
C VAL A 83 12.56 -3.96 -7.40
N GLY A 84 12.69 -5.27 -7.52
CA GLY A 84 13.16 -5.91 -8.75
C GLY A 84 13.74 -7.30 -8.49
N PRO A 85 14.28 -7.92 -9.53
CA PRO A 85 15.02 -9.17 -9.38
C PRO A 85 16.31 -8.96 -8.58
N ASP A 86 16.88 -10.03 -8.08
CA ASP A 86 18.18 -10.02 -7.40
C ASP A 86 19.26 -9.45 -8.33
N GLN A 87 19.90 -8.36 -7.91
CA GLN A 87 20.88 -7.61 -8.71
C GLN A 87 22.33 -7.86 -8.26
N ARG A 88 22.65 -9.07 -7.84
CA ARG A 88 24.00 -9.45 -7.31
C ARG A 88 25.15 -9.00 -8.18
N LEU A 89 25.00 -9.11 -9.50
CA LEU A 89 26.07 -8.70 -10.42
C LEU A 89 26.35 -7.19 -10.30
N GLN A 90 25.29 -6.38 -10.19
CA GLN A 90 25.43 -4.92 -10.03
C GLN A 90 26.04 -4.57 -8.68
N TRP A 91 25.65 -5.26 -7.60
CA TRP A 91 26.23 -5.04 -6.27
C TRP A 91 27.72 -5.38 -6.24
N VAL A 92 28.10 -6.48 -6.86
CA VAL A 92 29.53 -6.87 -6.97
C VAL A 92 30.32 -5.87 -7.82
N GLN A 93 29.74 -5.38 -8.91
CA GLN A 93 30.38 -4.34 -9.74
C GLN A 93 30.55 -3.04 -8.97
N ALA A 94 29.50 -2.60 -8.24
CA ALA A 94 29.56 -1.42 -7.40
C ALA A 94 30.61 -1.56 -6.30
N LEU A 95 30.64 -2.72 -5.62
CA LEU A 95 31.61 -2.99 -4.57
C LEU A 95 33.06 -2.92 -5.09
N ARG A 96 33.34 -3.56 -6.24
CA ARG A 96 34.67 -3.52 -6.88
C ARG A 96 35.04 -2.11 -7.34
N GLY A 97 34.08 -1.37 -7.92
CA GLY A 97 34.29 0.01 -8.34
C GLY A 97 34.60 0.94 -7.16
N SER A 98 33.83 0.79 -6.07
CA SER A 98 34.03 1.56 -4.84
C SER A 98 35.40 1.24 -4.20
N ALA A 99 35.77 -0.03 -4.13
CA ALA A 99 37.05 -0.45 -3.58
C ALA A 99 38.23 0.10 -4.41
N ALA A 100 38.15 0.07 -5.73
CA ALA A 100 39.15 0.65 -6.61
C ALA A 100 39.23 2.18 -6.47
N THR A 101 38.08 2.87 -6.30
CA THR A 101 38.05 4.33 -6.09
C THR A 101 38.68 4.75 -4.77
N VAL A 102 38.47 3.97 -3.71
CA VAL A 102 39.06 4.20 -2.38
C VAL A 102 40.54 3.80 -2.36
N GLY A 103 40.98 2.92 -3.27
CA GLY A 103 42.37 2.43 -3.33
C GLY A 103 42.65 1.35 -2.29
N LEU A 104 41.69 0.44 -2.05
CA LEU A 104 41.89 -0.66 -1.10
C LEU A 104 42.98 -1.61 -1.59
N PRO A 105 43.98 -1.99 -0.77
CA PRO A 105 45.01 -2.92 -1.14
C PRO A 105 44.50 -4.30 -1.58
N TYR A 106 43.47 -4.80 -0.94
CA TYR A 106 42.78 -6.00 -1.38
C TYR A 106 41.27 -5.98 -0.95
N LEU A 107 40.44 -6.68 -1.74
CA LEU A 107 39.05 -6.94 -1.46
C LEU A 107 38.76 -8.39 -1.83
N ARG A 108 38.18 -9.14 -0.88
CA ARG A 108 37.59 -10.46 -1.12
C ARG A 108 36.14 -10.41 -0.66
N TYR A 109 35.27 -11.09 -1.36
CA TYR A 109 33.87 -11.18 -0.99
C TYR A 109 33.31 -12.58 -1.26
N THR A 110 32.36 -12.97 -0.45
CA THR A 110 31.56 -14.19 -0.63
C THR A 110 30.09 -13.82 -0.51
N THR A 111 29.27 -14.29 -1.44
CA THR A 111 27.82 -14.07 -1.42
C THR A 111 27.10 -15.34 -1.01
N GLY A 112 26.22 -15.24 -0.03
CA GLY A 112 25.36 -16.34 0.39
C GLY A 112 24.09 -16.49 -0.45
N PRO A 113 23.27 -17.52 -0.19
CA PRO A 113 21.96 -17.67 -0.82
C PRO A 113 21.03 -16.54 -0.40
N GLN A 114 20.03 -16.26 -1.24
CA GLN A 114 18.97 -15.33 -0.91
C GLN A 114 18.01 -16.01 0.07
N GLU A 115 17.69 -15.34 1.16
CA GLU A 115 16.82 -15.83 2.22
C GLU A 115 15.66 -14.87 2.47
N VAL A 116 14.55 -15.38 3.01
CA VAL A 116 13.43 -14.51 3.40
C VAL A 116 13.81 -13.76 4.66
N PHE A 117 13.76 -12.42 4.59
CA PHE A 117 14.03 -11.58 5.74
C PHE A 117 12.81 -11.58 6.67
N ALA A 118 12.90 -12.29 7.77
CA ALA A 118 11.89 -12.34 8.82
C ALA A 118 12.31 -11.48 10.00
N ALA A 119 11.80 -10.25 10.10
CA ALA A 119 12.02 -9.40 11.26
C ALA A 119 10.74 -9.28 12.09
N PRO A 120 10.83 -9.30 13.44
CA PRO A 120 9.67 -9.22 14.33
C PRO A 120 8.85 -7.92 14.19
N TYR A 121 9.48 -6.87 13.65
CA TYR A 121 8.85 -5.57 13.42
C TYR A 121 8.25 -5.42 12.01
N LEU A 122 8.46 -6.37 11.13
CA LEU A 122 7.72 -6.43 9.87
C LEU A 122 6.30 -6.90 10.20
N VAL A 123 5.43 -5.93 10.36
CA VAL A 123 4.06 -6.12 10.78
C VAL A 123 3.33 -7.07 9.83
N ALA A 124 2.56 -7.98 10.41
CA ALA A 124 1.55 -8.76 9.69
C ALA A 124 0.68 -7.80 8.85
N GLY A 125 0.86 -7.79 7.54
CA GLY A 125 0.18 -6.85 6.62
C GLY A 125 1.04 -6.42 5.43
N ILE A 126 2.36 -6.61 5.47
CA ILE A 126 3.20 -6.46 4.28
C ILE A 126 3.08 -7.74 3.46
N SER A 127 2.25 -7.70 2.42
CA SER A 127 1.99 -8.85 1.54
C SER A 127 3.17 -9.23 0.65
N ALA A 128 4.25 -8.46 0.65
CA ALA A 128 5.42 -8.70 -0.16
C ALA A 128 6.56 -9.27 0.71
N PRO A 129 7.09 -10.46 0.39
CA PRO A 129 8.27 -10.97 1.08
C PRO A 129 9.46 -10.05 0.77
N VAL A 130 10.18 -9.66 1.81
CA VAL A 130 11.47 -9.01 1.69
C VAL A 130 12.52 -10.11 1.73
N PHE A 131 13.42 -10.09 0.78
CA PHE A 131 14.55 -11.01 0.77
C PHE A 131 15.82 -10.30 1.18
N ASP A 132 16.71 -11.01 1.86
CA ASP A 132 18.07 -10.58 2.08
C ASP A 132 19.07 -11.53 1.40
N SER A 133 20.14 -10.96 0.90
CA SER A 133 21.27 -11.67 0.31
C SER A 133 22.50 -11.32 1.12
N PRO A 134 23.00 -12.23 1.95
CA PRO A 134 24.16 -11.98 2.77
C PRO A 134 25.42 -11.89 1.91
N MET A 135 26.34 -11.00 2.30
CA MET A 135 27.63 -10.81 1.66
C MET A 135 28.70 -10.60 2.73
N ASP A 136 29.67 -11.48 2.76
CA ASP A 136 30.82 -11.39 3.64
C ASP A 136 31.99 -10.72 2.89
N LEU A 137 32.57 -9.69 3.49
CA LEU A 137 33.70 -8.94 2.94
C LEU A 137 34.95 -9.15 3.78
N GLN A 138 36.07 -9.30 3.11
CA GLN A 138 37.41 -9.23 3.70
C GLN A 138 38.18 -8.13 2.99
N LEU A 139 38.67 -7.18 3.76
CA LEU A 139 39.23 -5.91 3.28
C LEU A 139 40.65 -5.72 3.80
N GLY A 140 41.55 -5.26 2.93
CA GLY A 140 42.77 -4.63 3.38
C GLY A 140 42.59 -3.13 3.45
N LEU A 141 42.87 -2.52 4.59
CA LEU A 141 42.71 -1.08 4.79
C LEU A 141 44.07 -0.47 5.15
N VAL A 142 44.31 0.72 4.62
CA VAL A 142 45.47 1.53 5.03
C VAL A 142 45.14 2.29 6.32
N HIS A 143 43.92 2.82 6.38
CA HIS A 143 43.34 3.54 7.51
C HIS A 143 41.91 3.10 7.78
N GLU A 144 41.42 3.27 8.99
CA GLU A 144 40.01 2.97 9.37
C GLU A 144 39.00 3.78 8.53
N ALA A 145 39.38 5.01 8.15
CA ALA A 145 38.56 5.88 7.32
C ALA A 145 38.26 5.28 5.92
N ASP A 146 39.09 4.36 5.43
CA ASP A 146 38.86 3.74 4.12
C ASP A 146 37.65 2.85 4.11
N LEU A 147 37.34 2.20 5.24
CA LEU A 147 36.07 1.45 5.40
C LEU A 147 34.85 2.39 5.27
N LEU A 148 34.88 3.54 5.95
CA LEU A 148 33.77 4.49 5.89
C LEU A 148 33.59 5.03 4.46
N ARG A 149 34.69 5.38 3.79
CA ARG A 149 34.68 5.83 2.39
C ARG A 149 34.14 4.74 1.45
N LEU A 150 34.50 3.48 1.69
CA LEU A 150 33.94 2.35 0.92
C LEU A 150 32.45 2.25 1.10
N LEU A 151 31.94 2.30 2.34
CA LEU A 151 30.52 2.21 2.64
C LEU A 151 29.72 3.40 2.07
N ASP A 152 30.27 4.62 2.17
CA ASP A 152 29.67 5.82 1.57
C ASP A 152 29.55 5.69 0.04
N LYS A 153 30.62 5.22 -0.62
CA LYS A 153 30.59 4.98 -2.06
C LYS A 153 29.64 3.85 -2.45
N LEU A 154 29.57 2.82 -1.63
CA LEU A 154 28.63 1.70 -1.86
C LEU A 154 27.18 2.15 -1.68
N ALA A 155 26.90 3.11 -0.81
CA ALA A 155 25.56 3.68 -0.62
C ALA A 155 25.06 4.47 -1.84
N GLU A 156 25.94 4.90 -2.75
CA GLU A 156 25.58 5.51 -4.04
C GLU A 156 25.10 4.46 -5.07
N ALA A 157 25.36 3.18 -4.82
CA ALA A 157 24.98 2.09 -5.73
C ALA A 157 23.47 1.79 -5.66
N PRO A 158 22.88 1.27 -6.75
CA PRO A 158 21.49 0.84 -6.71
C PRO A 158 21.31 -0.35 -5.76
N GLY A 159 20.22 -0.31 -5.00
CA GLY A 159 19.88 -1.30 -3.98
C GLY A 159 19.89 -0.73 -2.57
N LEU A 160 19.46 -1.53 -1.64
CA LEU A 160 19.50 -1.22 -0.21
C LEU A 160 20.34 -2.28 0.49
N PHE A 161 21.36 -1.86 1.21
CA PHE A 161 22.13 -2.77 2.04
C PHE A 161 22.15 -2.32 3.50
N HIS A 162 22.39 -3.26 4.37
CA HIS A 162 22.58 -3.06 5.79
C HIS A 162 23.90 -3.71 6.23
N VAL A 163 24.66 -3.01 7.04
CA VAL A 163 25.86 -3.56 7.67
C VAL A 163 25.43 -4.28 8.94
N ARG A 164 25.57 -5.61 8.98
CA ARG A 164 25.26 -6.42 10.16
C ARG A 164 26.34 -6.30 11.22
N SER A 165 27.57 -6.42 10.78
CA SER A 165 28.74 -6.29 11.66
C SER A 165 29.98 -5.96 10.85
N CYS A 166 30.91 -5.25 11.45
CA CYS A 166 32.28 -5.07 10.95
C CYS A 166 33.28 -5.22 12.09
N ASN A 167 34.33 -5.96 11.85
CA ASN A 167 35.48 -6.07 12.74
C ASN A 167 36.71 -5.57 12.01
N ILE A 168 37.52 -4.77 12.68
CA ILE A 168 38.80 -4.24 12.15
C ILE A 168 39.90 -4.67 13.11
N GLU A 169 40.93 -5.31 12.58
CA GLU A 169 42.08 -5.77 13.34
C GLU A 169 43.36 -5.20 12.75
N ARG A 170 44.27 -4.83 13.60
CA ARG A 170 45.59 -4.38 13.17
C ARG A 170 46.45 -5.58 12.74
N LEU A 171 47.04 -5.47 11.58
CA LEU A 171 47.99 -6.48 11.13
C LEU A 171 49.32 -6.27 11.83
N GLU A 172 49.78 -7.30 12.57
CA GLU A 172 51.08 -7.29 13.20
C GLU A 172 52.16 -7.43 12.12
N ARG A 173 53.15 -6.55 12.16
CA ARG A 173 54.28 -6.56 11.23
C ARG A 173 55.57 -6.26 11.96
N ASN A 174 56.62 -6.91 11.53
CA ASN A 174 57.98 -6.70 12.05
C ASN A 174 58.68 -5.47 11.45
N ALA A 175 58.06 -4.83 10.43
CA ALA A 175 58.61 -3.65 9.74
C ALA A 175 57.50 -2.59 9.57
N PRO A 176 57.81 -1.28 9.50
CA PRO A 176 56.82 -0.24 9.20
C PRO A 176 56.20 -0.53 7.85
N PRO A 177 54.87 -0.34 7.71
CA PRO A 177 54.17 -0.59 6.48
C PRO A 177 54.51 0.43 5.39
N GLU A 178 54.60 -0.03 4.16
CA GLU A 178 54.64 0.85 3.00
C GLU A 178 53.29 1.56 2.80
N SER A 179 53.31 2.70 2.13
CA SER A 179 52.14 3.58 2.01
C SER A 179 50.92 2.98 1.32
N ASP A 180 51.09 1.93 0.52
CA ASP A 180 50.08 1.21 -0.26
C ASP A 180 49.73 -0.19 0.28
N GLN A 181 50.37 -0.58 1.40
CA GLN A 181 50.11 -1.87 2.02
C GLN A 181 49.00 -1.78 3.08
N ALA A 182 48.18 -2.83 3.17
CA ALA A 182 47.17 -2.91 4.20
C ALA A 182 47.78 -2.91 5.60
N ASN A 183 47.44 -1.98 6.44
CA ASN A 183 47.80 -1.91 7.85
C ASN A 183 46.82 -2.60 8.76
N LEU A 184 45.56 -2.67 8.28
CA LEU A 184 44.41 -3.21 8.99
C LEU A 184 43.75 -4.26 8.10
N SER A 185 43.24 -5.30 8.75
CA SER A 185 42.32 -6.28 8.15
C SER A 185 40.92 -5.98 8.62
N GLY A 186 40.03 -5.78 7.70
CA GLY A 186 38.58 -5.61 7.97
C GLY A 186 37.82 -6.84 7.56
N SER A 187 36.85 -7.27 8.37
CA SER A 187 35.87 -8.27 8.03
C SER A 187 34.47 -7.69 8.29
N CYS A 188 33.65 -7.60 7.25
CA CYS A 188 32.30 -7.04 7.35
C CYS A 188 31.26 -8.02 6.80
N GLN A 189 30.11 -8.07 7.46
CA GLN A 189 28.92 -8.78 6.98
C GLN A 189 27.88 -7.76 6.55
N LEU A 190 27.51 -7.81 5.29
CA LEU A 190 26.45 -6.99 4.70
C LEU A 190 25.25 -7.86 4.39
N ALA A 191 24.07 -7.26 4.35
CA ALA A 191 22.87 -7.87 3.83
C ALA A 191 22.26 -6.93 2.80
N TRP A 192 22.04 -7.40 1.58
CA TRP A 192 21.36 -6.66 0.53
C TRP A 192 19.90 -7.05 0.49
N PHE A 193 19.03 -6.06 0.44
CA PHE A 193 17.59 -6.28 0.43
C PHE A 193 17.03 -6.16 -0.98
N SER A 194 16.08 -7.05 -1.28
CA SER A 194 15.30 -7.00 -2.52
C SER A 194 13.85 -7.40 -2.27
N ILE A 195 12.94 -6.79 -3.05
CA ILE A 195 11.50 -7.07 -3.05
C ILE A 195 11.14 -7.54 -4.45
N PRO A 196 10.64 -8.77 -4.66
CA PRO A 196 10.32 -9.26 -6.00
C PRO A 196 9.21 -8.43 -6.66
N PRO A 197 9.30 -8.16 -7.97
CA PRO A 197 8.25 -7.49 -8.69
C PRO A 197 7.00 -8.36 -8.75
N GLY A 198 5.81 -7.78 -8.59
CA GLY A 198 4.54 -8.49 -8.80
C GLY A 198 3.92 -9.16 -7.58
N THR A 199 4.46 -8.98 -6.38
CA THR A 199 3.70 -9.25 -5.15
C THR A 199 2.60 -8.20 -5.04
N SER A 200 1.42 -8.53 -5.57
CA SER A 200 0.29 -7.62 -5.59
C SER A 200 -0.13 -7.32 -4.14
N LEU A 201 -0.24 -6.05 -3.81
CA LEU A 201 -0.92 -5.56 -2.61
C LEU A 201 -2.43 -5.97 -2.58
N ALA A 202 -2.85 -6.85 -3.49
CA ALA A 202 -4.24 -7.29 -3.68
C ALA A 202 -4.68 -8.41 -2.74
N ALA A 203 -3.80 -9.00 -1.94
CA ALA A 203 -4.15 -10.11 -1.04
C ALA A 203 -4.71 -9.68 0.33
N VAL A 204 -4.83 -8.38 0.61
CA VAL A 204 -5.32 -7.88 1.92
C VAL A 204 -6.85 -7.92 2.06
N ASN A 205 -7.61 -8.18 0.98
CA ASN A 205 -9.07 -8.12 0.99
C ASN A 205 -9.80 -9.47 0.84
N GLN A 206 -9.15 -10.60 1.11
CA GLN A 206 -9.84 -11.91 1.12
C GLN A 206 -9.67 -12.62 2.46
N GLY A 207 -10.04 -11.95 3.53
CA GLY A 207 -10.03 -12.51 4.88
C GLY A 207 -11.11 -11.87 5.74
N GLU A 208 -12.39 -11.96 5.31
CA GLU A 208 -13.58 -11.94 6.16
C GLU A 208 -14.60 -12.91 5.62
#